data_6a0408debf3dacb873d3f56d6aa97417
#
_entry.id   6a0408debf3dacb873d3f56d6aa97417
#
_cell.length_a   1.000
_cell.length_b   1.000
_cell.length_c   1.000
_cell.angle_alpha   90.00
_cell.angle_beta   90.00
_cell.angle_gamma   90.00
#
_symmetry.space_group_name_H-M   'P 1'
#
loop_
_entity.id
_entity.type
_entity.pdbx_description
1 polymer ?
#
loop_
_entity_poly.entity_id
_entity_poly.type
_entity_poly.pdbx_seq_one_letter_code
_entity_poly.pdbx_strand_id
1 'polypeptide(L)'
;MPRKDHWDAVYTTKSSDEVSWYEVDPSLSLHLIRQVSPAPNSVIDVGGGQSSLVDRLLDIGIGKVAVLDISAVAISRTKERLGERASQVEWIEADLTSVSNVGTFDLWHDRAVFHFLTEPMDREAYVGLAIKSIPVGGHLIIGTFATDGPEKCSGLPVCRYDADSMASTLGNRFMLVSSQNHLHATPWGKEQHFFFGVFQRV
;
A
#
# COMPACT_ATOMS: atom_id res chain seq x y z
N MET A 1 13.65 18.12 -0.19
CA MET A 1 12.38 18.25 -0.93
C MET A 1 11.30 17.58 -0.08
N PRO A 2 10.15 18.22 0.18
CA PRO A 2 9.04 17.58 0.87
C PRO A 2 8.61 16.30 0.14
N ARG A 3 8.15 15.27 0.86
CA ARG A 3 7.72 13.99 0.27
C ARG A 3 6.63 14.19 -0.79
N LYS A 4 5.66 15.05 -0.50
CA LYS A 4 4.55 15.37 -1.42
C LYS A 4 5.08 15.89 -2.77
N ASP A 5 5.98 16.87 -2.75
CA ASP A 5 6.54 17.47 -3.97
C ASP A 5 7.28 16.45 -4.83
N HIS A 6 8.00 15.50 -4.19
CA HIS A 6 8.68 14.42 -4.91
C HIS A 6 7.66 13.55 -5.65
N TRP A 7 6.61 13.08 -4.97
CA TRP A 7 5.63 12.19 -5.57
C TRP A 7 4.75 12.90 -6.61
N ASP A 8 4.34 14.15 -6.35
CA ASP A 8 3.64 14.95 -7.36
C ASP A 8 4.50 15.13 -8.63
N ALA A 9 5.81 15.38 -8.48
CA ALA A 9 6.73 15.47 -9.61
C ALA A 9 6.86 14.14 -10.37
N VAL A 10 6.99 13.00 -9.66
CA VAL A 10 7.04 11.67 -10.27
C VAL A 10 5.79 11.41 -11.10
N TYR A 11 4.62 11.60 -10.49
CA TYR A 11 3.34 11.34 -11.16
C TYR A 11 2.97 12.40 -12.22
N THR A 12 3.55 13.58 -12.20
CA THR A 12 3.38 14.58 -13.27
C THR A 12 4.21 14.23 -14.51
N THR A 13 5.44 13.71 -14.30
CA THR A 13 6.41 13.51 -15.38
C THR A 13 6.41 12.11 -15.98
N LYS A 14 5.84 11.11 -15.27
CA LYS A 14 5.81 9.71 -15.73
C LYS A 14 4.38 9.24 -15.94
N SER A 15 4.19 8.40 -16.96
CA SER A 15 2.98 7.58 -17.09
C SER A 15 2.97 6.42 -16.08
N SER A 16 1.83 5.75 -15.93
CA SER A 16 1.71 4.63 -14.99
C SER A 16 2.66 3.48 -15.29
N ASP A 17 2.93 3.20 -16.57
CA ASP A 17 3.82 2.14 -17.05
C ASP A 17 5.31 2.53 -17.11
N GLU A 18 5.65 3.75 -16.71
CA GLU A 18 7.03 4.24 -16.57
C GLU A 18 7.54 4.21 -15.13
N VAL A 19 6.79 3.61 -14.21
CA VAL A 19 7.21 3.44 -12.82
C VAL A 19 7.48 1.97 -12.50
N SER A 20 8.50 1.70 -11.67
CA SER A 20 8.97 0.32 -11.46
C SER A 20 8.00 -0.57 -10.70
N TRP A 21 7.07 0.00 -9.98
CA TRP A 21 6.05 -0.74 -9.19
C TRP A 21 4.74 -0.97 -9.94
N TYR A 22 4.66 -0.54 -11.20
CA TYR A 22 3.45 -0.72 -12.00
C TYR A 22 3.09 -2.19 -12.19
N GLU A 23 1.83 -2.50 -12.02
CA GLU A 23 1.21 -3.79 -12.31
C GLU A 23 -0.06 -3.58 -13.13
N VAL A 24 -0.16 -4.29 -14.25
CA VAL A 24 -1.38 -4.31 -15.07
C VAL A 24 -2.51 -4.98 -14.27
N ASP A 25 -2.20 -6.08 -13.59
CA ASP A 25 -3.13 -6.84 -12.76
C ASP A 25 -2.54 -7.08 -11.37
N PRO A 26 -3.12 -6.53 -10.30
CA PRO A 26 -2.67 -6.69 -8.93
C PRO A 26 -3.12 -8.05 -8.34
N SER A 27 -2.91 -9.12 -9.11
CA SER A 27 -3.41 -10.47 -8.82
C SER A 27 -2.94 -11.00 -7.47
N LEU A 28 -1.69 -10.73 -7.08
CA LEU A 28 -1.17 -11.13 -5.77
C LEU A 28 -1.89 -10.39 -4.63
N SER A 29 -2.03 -9.07 -4.73
CA SER A 29 -2.76 -8.28 -3.73
C SER A 29 -4.19 -8.78 -3.56
N LEU A 30 -4.90 -9.02 -4.66
CA LEU A 30 -6.25 -9.58 -4.63
C LEU A 30 -6.30 -10.99 -4.03
N HIS A 31 -5.32 -11.84 -4.35
CA HIS A 31 -5.24 -13.18 -3.80
C HIS A 31 -5.09 -13.12 -2.26
N LEU A 32 -4.17 -12.29 -1.76
CA LEU A 32 -3.94 -12.11 -0.32
C LEU A 32 -5.16 -11.52 0.39
N ILE A 33 -5.84 -10.54 -0.22
CA ILE A 33 -7.09 -9.97 0.30
C ILE A 33 -8.15 -11.07 0.47
N ARG A 34 -8.34 -11.90 -0.55
CA ARG A 34 -9.33 -13.00 -0.51
C ARG A 34 -8.96 -14.11 0.47
N GLN A 35 -7.68 -14.35 0.70
CA GLN A 35 -7.22 -15.34 1.69
C GLN A 35 -7.62 -14.97 3.11
N VAL A 36 -7.49 -13.69 3.48
CA VAL A 36 -7.77 -13.24 4.86
C VAL A 36 -9.24 -12.94 5.08
N SER A 37 -9.93 -12.51 4.03
CA SER A 37 -11.38 -12.31 4.06
C SER A 37 -11.95 -12.49 2.65
N PRO A 38 -12.76 -13.51 2.40
CA PRO A 38 -13.38 -13.72 1.10
C PRO A 38 -14.23 -12.53 0.62
N ALA A 39 -14.75 -11.74 1.57
CA ALA A 39 -15.53 -10.52 1.31
C ALA A 39 -15.32 -9.53 2.48
N PRO A 40 -14.21 -8.81 2.57
CA PRO A 40 -14.07 -7.77 3.58
C PRO A 40 -15.12 -6.67 3.32
N ASN A 41 -15.70 -6.12 4.40
CA ASN A 41 -16.68 -5.04 4.24
C ASN A 41 -16.01 -3.73 3.84
N SER A 42 -14.75 -3.55 4.25
CA SER A 42 -14.01 -2.30 4.03
C SER A 42 -12.52 -2.55 3.81
N VAL A 43 -11.97 -1.88 2.80
CA VAL A 43 -10.56 -1.93 2.42
C VAL A 43 -10.02 -0.52 2.21
N ILE A 44 -8.85 -0.22 2.78
CA ILE A 44 -8.06 0.96 2.44
C ILE A 44 -6.79 0.53 1.70
N ASP A 45 -6.55 1.12 0.52
CA ASP A 45 -5.31 0.97 -0.26
C ASP A 45 -4.40 2.17 -0.01
N VAL A 46 -3.33 1.96 0.71
CA VAL A 46 -2.38 3.00 1.14
C VAL A 46 -1.28 3.15 0.11
N GLY A 47 -1.09 4.39 -0.37
CA GLY A 47 -0.23 4.67 -1.52
C GLY A 47 -0.82 4.14 -2.82
N GLY A 48 -2.13 3.91 -2.85
CA GLY A 48 -2.84 3.35 -4.00
C GLY A 48 -3.04 4.31 -5.17
N GLY A 49 -2.42 5.50 -5.14
CA GLY A 49 -2.72 6.62 -6.03
C GLY A 49 -2.95 6.29 -7.50
N GLN A 50 -2.05 5.56 -8.18
CA GLN A 50 -2.25 5.09 -9.56
C GLN A 50 -2.39 3.56 -9.67
N SER A 51 -2.59 2.86 -8.57
CA SER A 51 -2.80 1.41 -8.55
C SER A 51 -4.09 1.01 -9.27
N SER A 52 -4.06 -0.13 -9.98
CA SER A 52 -5.25 -0.77 -10.53
C SER A 52 -6.01 -1.60 -9.48
N LEU A 53 -5.52 -1.69 -8.25
CA LEU A 53 -6.17 -2.46 -7.18
C LEU A 53 -7.57 -1.93 -6.88
N VAL A 54 -7.74 -0.61 -6.83
CA VAL A 54 -9.04 0.03 -6.57
C VAL A 54 -10.11 -0.40 -7.58
N ASP A 55 -9.76 -0.56 -8.87
CA ASP A 55 -10.68 -1.05 -9.91
C ASP A 55 -11.18 -2.45 -9.56
N ARG A 56 -10.26 -3.32 -9.16
CA ARG A 56 -10.56 -4.72 -8.80
C ARG A 56 -11.35 -4.85 -7.52
N LEU A 57 -11.10 -3.97 -6.53
CA LEU A 57 -11.88 -3.93 -5.29
C LEU A 57 -13.35 -3.56 -5.57
N LEU A 58 -13.57 -2.61 -6.48
CA LEU A 58 -14.91 -2.25 -6.93
C LEU A 58 -15.55 -3.37 -7.74
N ASP A 59 -14.81 -4.06 -8.62
CA ASP A 59 -15.32 -5.16 -9.44
C ASP A 59 -15.82 -6.35 -8.59
N ILE A 60 -15.16 -6.62 -7.45
CA ILE A 60 -15.57 -7.69 -6.53
C ILE A 60 -16.60 -7.24 -5.48
N GLY A 61 -17.06 -5.98 -5.55
CA GLY A 61 -18.18 -5.48 -4.76
C GLY A 61 -17.84 -5.20 -3.29
N ILE A 62 -16.62 -4.74 -2.97
CA ILE A 62 -16.28 -4.30 -1.60
C ILE A 62 -17.16 -3.12 -1.21
N GLY A 63 -17.82 -3.21 -0.06
CA GLY A 63 -18.81 -2.24 0.39
C GLY A 63 -18.26 -0.84 0.68
N LYS A 64 -17.04 -0.76 1.21
CA LYS A 64 -16.31 0.50 1.45
C LYS A 64 -14.89 0.38 0.95
N VAL A 65 -14.52 1.17 -0.05
CA VAL A 65 -13.17 1.26 -0.60
C VAL A 65 -12.62 2.65 -0.36
N ALA A 66 -11.44 2.75 0.23
CA ALA A 66 -10.70 4.00 0.35
C ALA A 66 -9.33 3.89 -0.32
N VAL A 67 -8.85 4.99 -0.89
CA VAL A 67 -7.49 5.14 -1.38
C VAL A 67 -6.86 6.32 -0.66
N LEU A 68 -5.74 6.07 0.01
CA LEU A 68 -4.92 7.10 0.61
C LEU A 68 -3.65 7.26 -0.20
N ASP A 69 -3.34 8.48 -0.60
CA ASP A 69 -2.06 8.82 -1.22
C ASP A 69 -1.64 10.25 -0.84
N ILE A 70 -0.34 10.47 -0.80
CA ILE A 70 0.22 11.80 -0.55
C ILE A 70 0.12 12.70 -1.79
N SER A 71 0.01 12.10 -2.99
CA SER A 71 -0.01 12.81 -4.27
C SER A 71 -1.43 13.08 -4.76
N ALA A 72 -1.81 14.35 -4.80
CA ALA A 72 -3.04 14.79 -5.43
C ALA A 72 -3.08 14.45 -6.94
N VAL A 73 -1.92 14.48 -7.60
CA VAL A 73 -1.79 14.15 -9.04
C VAL A 73 -2.13 12.68 -9.28
N ALA A 74 -1.60 11.76 -8.46
CA ALA A 74 -1.89 10.34 -8.57
C ALA A 74 -3.38 10.04 -8.34
N ILE A 75 -3.97 10.63 -7.31
CA ILE A 75 -5.41 10.51 -7.02
C ILE A 75 -6.25 11.04 -8.19
N SER A 76 -5.94 12.22 -8.73
CA SER A 76 -6.69 12.81 -9.85
C SER A 76 -6.70 11.90 -11.08
N ARG A 77 -5.54 11.38 -11.47
CA ARG A 77 -5.42 10.45 -12.61
C ARG A 77 -6.25 9.19 -12.44
N THR A 78 -6.29 8.65 -11.22
CA THR A 78 -7.10 7.46 -10.94
C THR A 78 -8.59 7.76 -10.95
N LYS A 79 -9.00 8.92 -10.42
CA LYS A 79 -10.39 9.39 -10.55
C LYS A 79 -10.81 9.54 -12.01
N GLU A 80 -9.97 10.15 -12.85
CA GLU A 80 -10.21 10.29 -14.29
C GLU A 80 -10.34 8.92 -14.96
N ARG A 81 -9.48 7.96 -14.65
CA ARG A 81 -9.53 6.59 -15.19
C ARG A 81 -10.81 5.84 -14.77
N LEU A 82 -11.24 5.99 -13.53
CA LEU A 82 -12.46 5.35 -13.01
C LEU A 82 -13.75 5.99 -13.52
N GLY A 83 -13.71 7.26 -13.95
CA GLY A 83 -14.90 8.01 -14.38
C GLY A 83 -15.95 8.07 -13.27
N GLU A 84 -17.20 7.73 -13.59
CA GLU A 84 -18.32 7.76 -12.61
C GLU A 84 -18.11 6.85 -11.40
N ARG A 85 -17.33 5.76 -11.55
CA ARG A 85 -17.01 4.84 -10.46
C ARG A 85 -16.16 5.48 -9.36
N ALA A 86 -15.48 6.60 -9.66
CA ALA A 86 -14.69 7.33 -8.66
C ALA A 86 -15.54 7.82 -7.47
N SER A 87 -16.84 8.01 -7.67
CA SER A 87 -17.78 8.38 -6.60
C SER A 87 -18.03 7.28 -5.57
N GLN A 88 -17.65 6.04 -5.86
CA GLN A 88 -17.78 4.88 -4.96
C GLN A 88 -16.56 4.71 -4.04
N VAL A 89 -15.53 5.54 -4.19
CA VAL A 89 -14.27 5.45 -3.45
C VAL A 89 -14.11 6.65 -2.53
N GLU A 90 -13.70 6.41 -1.30
CA GLU A 90 -13.25 7.45 -0.38
C GLU A 90 -11.79 7.82 -0.70
N TRP A 91 -11.56 9.07 -1.12
CA TRP A 91 -10.24 9.56 -1.50
C TRP A 91 -9.63 10.39 -0.36
N ILE A 92 -8.45 9.98 0.11
CA ILE A 92 -7.75 10.61 1.22
C ILE A 92 -6.38 11.11 0.72
N GLU A 93 -6.28 12.43 0.46
CA GLU A 93 -5.00 13.06 0.16
C GLU A 93 -4.32 13.42 1.50
N ALA A 94 -3.33 12.64 1.90
CA ALA A 94 -2.62 12.86 3.15
C ALA A 94 -1.23 12.23 3.18
N ASP A 95 -0.32 12.83 3.94
CA ASP A 95 0.91 12.17 4.39
C ASP A 95 0.57 11.27 5.59
N LEU A 96 0.72 9.97 5.43
CA LEU A 96 0.40 8.98 6.45
C LEU A 96 1.24 9.10 7.73
N THR A 97 2.35 9.84 7.70
CA THR A 97 3.19 10.09 8.88
C THR A 97 2.70 11.27 9.72
N SER A 98 1.77 12.06 9.21
CA SER A 98 1.22 13.24 9.88
C SER A 98 -0.30 13.21 10.08
N VAL A 99 -1.02 12.41 9.30
CA VAL A 99 -2.48 12.27 9.46
C VAL A 99 -2.80 11.48 10.73
N SER A 100 -3.76 11.94 11.50
CA SER A 100 -4.10 11.34 12.81
C SER A 100 -5.25 10.34 12.76
N ASN A 101 -6.06 10.37 11.69
CA ASN A 101 -7.24 9.51 11.51
C ASN A 101 -7.60 9.42 10.02
N VAL A 102 -7.88 8.21 9.57
CA VAL A 102 -8.34 7.92 8.19
C VAL A 102 -9.62 7.05 8.19
N GLY A 103 -10.26 6.90 9.36
CA GLY A 103 -11.40 6.00 9.53
C GLY A 103 -10.98 4.57 9.90
N THR A 104 -11.98 3.67 9.90
CA THR A 104 -11.80 2.26 10.27
C THR A 104 -12.06 1.37 9.08
N PHE A 105 -11.19 0.36 8.90
CA PHE A 105 -11.21 -0.60 7.79
C PHE A 105 -10.89 -2.00 8.28
N ASP A 106 -11.61 -3.02 7.79
CA ASP A 106 -11.33 -4.42 8.12
C ASP A 106 -9.99 -4.88 7.55
N LEU A 107 -9.58 -4.25 6.44
CA LEU A 107 -8.34 -4.56 5.77
C LEU A 107 -7.60 -3.29 5.33
N TRP A 108 -6.34 -3.24 5.71
CA TRP A 108 -5.35 -2.25 5.28
C TRP A 108 -4.37 -2.91 4.32
N HIS A 109 -4.30 -2.40 3.11
CA HIS A 109 -3.36 -2.85 2.10
C HIS A 109 -2.31 -1.76 1.87
N ASP A 110 -1.05 -2.15 1.85
CA ASP A 110 0.10 -1.30 1.53
C ASP A 110 1.04 -2.07 0.61
N ARG A 111 1.29 -1.55 -0.56
CA ARG A 111 2.29 -2.08 -1.46
C ARG A 111 3.26 -0.98 -1.87
N ALA A 112 4.51 -1.10 -1.40
CA ALA A 112 5.61 -0.21 -1.73
C ALA A 112 5.48 1.23 -1.16
N VAL A 113 4.81 1.40 0.00
CA VAL A 113 4.82 2.68 0.73
C VAL A 113 5.63 2.59 2.01
N PHE A 114 5.38 1.59 2.86
CA PHE A 114 6.05 1.43 4.14
C PHE A 114 7.58 1.42 4.03
N HIS A 115 8.12 0.85 2.96
CA HIS A 115 9.56 0.78 2.77
C HIS A 115 10.25 2.14 2.59
N PHE A 116 9.52 3.20 2.23
CA PHE A 116 10.05 4.57 2.18
C PHE A 116 10.18 5.24 3.56
N LEU A 117 9.62 4.64 4.60
CA LEU A 117 9.69 5.15 5.96
C LEU A 117 11.03 4.75 6.61
N THR A 118 12.09 5.43 6.19
CA THR A 118 13.47 5.11 6.65
C THR A 118 13.74 5.60 8.08
N GLU A 119 12.98 6.60 8.56
CA GLU A 119 13.13 7.13 9.92
C GLU A 119 12.26 6.34 10.92
N PRO A 120 12.78 5.99 12.12
CA PRO A 120 12.01 5.28 13.13
C PRO A 120 10.69 5.96 13.50
N MET A 121 10.68 7.28 13.67
CA MET A 121 9.48 8.06 14.02
C MET A 121 8.38 7.94 12.97
N ASP A 122 8.74 7.87 11.67
CA ASP A 122 7.77 7.70 10.59
C ASP A 122 7.12 6.31 10.63
N ARG A 123 7.91 5.26 10.92
CA ARG A 123 7.39 3.90 11.10
C ARG A 123 6.47 3.81 12.33
N GLU A 124 6.84 4.45 13.44
CA GLU A 124 6.01 4.53 14.63
C GLU A 124 4.67 5.26 14.34
N ALA A 125 4.71 6.35 13.60
CA ALA A 125 3.50 7.09 13.18
C ALA A 125 2.60 6.21 12.31
N TYR A 126 3.16 5.50 11.32
CA TYR A 126 2.43 4.54 10.46
C TYR A 126 1.79 3.43 11.31
N VAL A 127 2.57 2.77 12.16
CA VAL A 127 2.06 1.68 13.01
C VAL A 127 0.96 2.18 13.95
N GLY A 128 1.14 3.36 14.54
CA GLY A 128 0.13 4.01 15.38
C GLY A 128 -1.17 4.32 14.62
N LEU A 129 -1.07 4.75 13.37
CA LEU A 129 -2.23 4.98 12.50
C LEU A 129 -2.92 3.66 12.15
N ALA A 130 -2.17 2.64 11.74
CA ALA A 130 -2.70 1.31 11.43
C ALA A 130 -3.42 0.69 12.63
N ILE A 131 -2.85 0.80 13.84
CA ILE A 131 -3.48 0.33 15.08
C ILE A 131 -4.85 1.00 15.34
N LYS A 132 -4.98 2.29 15.04
CA LYS A 132 -6.24 3.03 15.21
C LYS A 132 -7.27 2.70 14.15
N SER A 133 -6.80 2.40 12.94
CA SER A 133 -7.66 2.23 11.77
C SER A 133 -8.08 0.78 11.52
N ILE A 134 -7.35 -0.19 12.05
CA ILE A 134 -7.66 -1.61 11.89
C ILE A 134 -8.25 -2.13 13.21
N PRO A 135 -9.51 -2.60 13.25
CA PRO A 135 -10.10 -3.19 14.46
C PRO A 135 -9.38 -4.50 14.83
N VAL A 136 -9.50 -4.91 16.08
CA VAL A 136 -9.03 -6.24 16.51
C VAL A 136 -9.72 -7.32 15.66
N GLY A 137 -8.93 -8.26 15.13
CA GLY A 137 -9.37 -9.26 14.17
C GLY A 137 -9.25 -8.82 12.71
N GLY A 138 -9.11 -7.53 12.43
CA GLY A 138 -8.83 -7.01 11.08
C GLY A 138 -7.40 -7.30 10.62
N HIS A 139 -7.09 -7.01 9.35
CA HIS A 139 -5.83 -7.43 8.74
C HIS A 139 -5.05 -6.27 8.12
N LEU A 140 -3.72 -6.40 8.19
CA LEU A 140 -2.75 -5.59 7.46
C LEU A 140 -2.05 -6.49 6.43
N ILE A 141 -2.13 -6.14 5.15
CA ILE A 141 -1.31 -6.72 4.08
C ILE A 141 -0.27 -5.69 3.72
N ILE A 142 1.00 -6.07 3.80
CA ILE A 142 2.12 -5.16 3.56
C ILE A 142 3.12 -5.78 2.60
N GLY A 143 3.39 -5.08 1.49
CA GLY A 143 4.36 -5.44 0.47
C GLY A 143 5.53 -4.46 0.42
N THR A 144 6.75 -4.94 0.64
CA THR A 144 7.98 -4.13 0.64
C THR A 144 9.05 -4.83 -0.21
N PHE A 145 10.17 -4.15 -0.49
CA PHE A 145 11.31 -4.90 -1.01
C PHE A 145 11.81 -5.90 0.03
N ALA A 146 12.16 -7.10 -0.43
CA ALA A 146 12.80 -8.15 0.36
C ALA A 146 14.25 -7.78 0.69
N THR A 147 14.87 -8.50 1.63
CA THR A 147 16.23 -8.21 2.11
C THR A 147 17.29 -8.28 1.01
N ASP A 148 17.04 -9.05 -0.05
CA ASP A 148 17.84 -9.15 -1.28
C ASP A 148 17.32 -8.29 -2.44
N GLY A 149 16.27 -7.50 -2.20
CA GLY A 149 15.69 -6.57 -3.17
C GLY A 149 16.50 -5.28 -3.32
N PRO A 150 16.01 -4.33 -4.14
CA PRO A 150 16.69 -3.05 -4.37
C PRO A 150 16.84 -2.20 -3.10
N GLU A 151 17.94 -1.43 -3.01
CA GLU A 151 18.18 -0.48 -1.91
C GLU A 151 17.53 0.89 -2.13
N LYS A 152 17.04 1.14 -3.35
CA LYS A 152 16.38 2.40 -3.74
C LYS A 152 15.16 2.11 -4.60
N CYS A 153 14.14 2.96 -4.44
CA CYS A 153 12.96 3.02 -5.29
C CYS A 153 12.70 4.48 -5.67
N SER A 154 12.41 4.77 -6.93
CA SER A 154 12.19 6.14 -7.42
C SER A 154 13.31 7.14 -7.02
N GLY A 155 14.56 6.67 -6.95
CA GLY A 155 15.71 7.50 -6.52
C GLY A 155 15.83 7.68 -5.01
N LEU A 156 14.86 7.28 -4.21
CA LEU A 156 14.86 7.38 -2.76
C LEU A 156 15.41 6.10 -2.10
N PRO A 157 16.11 6.20 -0.94
CA PRO A 157 16.46 5.04 -0.15
C PRO A 157 15.22 4.35 0.42
N VAL A 158 15.29 3.04 0.61
CA VAL A 158 14.20 2.25 1.20
C VAL A 158 14.74 1.30 2.26
N CYS A 159 13.89 0.95 3.23
CA CYS A 159 14.09 -0.18 4.11
C CYS A 159 13.64 -1.46 3.42
N ARG A 160 14.36 -2.56 3.66
CA ARG A 160 14.07 -3.89 3.13
C ARG A 160 13.69 -4.81 4.27
N TYR A 161 12.76 -5.72 4.04
CA TYR A 161 12.18 -6.53 5.11
C TYR A 161 12.10 -8.00 4.73
N ASP A 162 12.08 -8.82 5.77
CA ASP A 162 11.63 -10.19 5.83
C ASP A 162 10.53 -10.34 6.90
N ALA A 163 10.09 -11.56 7.14
CA ALA A 163 9.02 -11.83 8.11
C ALA A 163 9.37 -11.39 9.53
N ASP A 164 10.59 -11.66 9.97
CA ASP A 164 11.04 -11.38 11.34
C ASP A 164 11.24 -9.89 11.59
N SER A 165 11.92 -9.20 10.69
CA SER A 165 12.16 -7.76 10.77
C SER A 165 10.88 -6.95 10.63
N MET A 166 9.93 -7.39 9.77
CA MET A 166 8.62 -6.75 9.66
C MET A 166 7.79 -6.96 10.92
N ALA A 167 7.70 -8.19 11.44
CA ALA A 167 6.99 -8.48 12.67
C ALA A 167 7.55 -7.70 13.87
N SER A 168 8.89 -7.62 13.98
CA SER A 168 9.55 -6.80 14.99
C SER A 168 9.19 -5.31 14.88
N THR A 169 9.13 -4.79 13.66
CA THR A 169 8.80 -3.37 13.40
C THR A 169 7.33 -3.04 13.71
N LEU A 170 6.40 -3.93 13.35
CA LEU A 170 4.97 -3.75 13.60
C LEU A 170 4.60 -3.94 15.09
N GLY A 171 5.43 -4.69 15.82
CA GLY A 171 5.27 -4.92 17.25
C GLY A 171 4.13 -5.90 17.61
N ASN A 172 3.90 -6.08 18.89
CA ASN A 172 3.01 -7.10 19.45
C ASN A 172 1.50 -6.87 19.21
N ARG A 173 1.14 -5.77 18.56
CA ARG A 173 -0.27 -5.47 18.20
C ARG A 173 -0.66 -6.09 16.87
N PHE A 174 0.29 -6.67 16.15
CA PHE A 174 0.08 -7.36 14.88
C PHE A 174 0.73 -8.74 14.92
N MET A 175 -0.04 -9.78 14.71
CA MET A 175 0.42 -11.16 14.64
C MET A 175 0.60 -11.57 13.18
N LEU A 176 1.77 -12.09 12.82
CA LEU A 176 2.02 -12.61 11.48
C LEU A 176 1.14 -13.85 11.24
N VAL A 177 0.34 -13.81 10.20
CA VAL A 177 -0.54 -14.90 9.74
C VAL A 177 0.15 -15.72 8.65
N SER A 178 0.70 -15.04 7.65
CA SER A 178 1.44 -15.66 6.56
C SER A 178 2.40 -14.66 5.91
N SER A 179 3.41 -15.18 5.23
CA SER A 179 4.31 -14.36 4.41
C SER A 179 4.78 -15.13 3.18
N GLN A 180 5.17 -14.39 2.15
CA GLN A 180 5.77 -14.95 0.95
C GLN A 180 6.66 -13.93 0.24
N ASN A 181 7.65 -14.41 -0.49
CA ASN A 181 8.41 -13.59 -1.42
C ASN A 181 7.74 -13.62 -2.80
N HIS A 182 7.88 -12.52 -3.53
CA HIS A 182 7.33 -12.35 -4.87
C HIS A 182 8.35 -11.68 -5.78
N LEU A 183 8.50 -12.21 -6.97
CA LEU A 183 9.34 -11.65 -8.01
C LEU A 183 8.47 -10.75 -8.91
N HIS A 184 8.62 -9.44 -8.73
CA HIS A 184 7.94 -8.44 -9.56
C HIS A 184 8.79 -8.11 -10.78
N ALA A 185 8.21 -8.20 -11.97
CA ALA A 185 8.83 -7.72 -13.21
C ALA A 185 8.40 -6.28 -13.49
N THR A 186 9.36 -5.36 -13.55
CA THR A 186 9.09 -3.97 -13.96
C THR A 186 8.63 -3.92 -15.43
N PRO A 187 7.98 -2.83 -15.88
CA PRO A 187 7.57 -2.68 -17.28
C PRO A 187 8.70 -2.85 -18.31
N TRP A 188 9.93 -2.61 -17.92
CA TRP A 188 11.12 -2.80 -18.76
C TRP A 188 11.88 -4.12 -18.51
N GLY A 189 11.24 -5.08 -17.82
CA GLY A 189 11.75 -6.44 -17.64
C GLY A 189 12.81 -6.63 -16.56
N LYS A 190 13.05 -5.62 -15.70
CA LYS A 190 13.93 -5.78 -14.54
C LYS A 190 13.16 -6.44 -13.40
N GLU A 191 13.77 -7.44 -12.77
CA GLU A 191 13.20 -8.12 -11.61
C GLU A 191 13.46 -7.36 -10.31
N GLN A 192 12.46 -7.35 -9.44
CA GLN A 192 12.52 -6.79 -8.10
C GLN A 192 11.94 -7.78 -7.10
N HIS A 193 12.74 -8.15 -6.09
CA HIS A 193 12.30 -9.07 -5.05
C HIS A 193 11.49 -8.30 -4.00
N PHE A 194 10.24 -8.71 -3.82
CA PHE A 194 9.32 -8.24 -2.80
C PHE A 194 9.12 -9.29 -1.72
N PHE A 195 8.96 -8.82 -0.51
CA PHE A 195 8.39 -9.52 0.62
C PHE A 195 6.95 -9.06 0.80
N PHE A 196 6.01 -9.99 0.96
CA PHE A 196 4.64 -9.72 1.37
C PHE A 196 4.35 -10.39 2.70
N GLY A 197 3.85 -9.62 3.67
CA GLY A 197 3.39 -10.10 4.96
C GLY A 197 1.90 -9.85 5.14
N VAL A 198 1.21 -10.82 5.70
CA VAL A 198 -0.18 -10.72 6.16
C VAL A 198 -0.18 -10.79 7.67
N PHE A 199 -0.72 -9.76 8.30
CA PHE A 199 -0.76 -9.63 9.76
C PHE A 199 -2.20 -9.44 10.22
N GLN A 200 -2.54 -10.03 11.36
CA GLN A 200 -3.81 -9.81 12.02
C GLN A 200 -3.63 -8.87 13.21
N ARG A 201 -4.53 -7.93 13.37
CA ARG A 201 -4.60 -7.03 14.52
C ARG A 201 -5.10 -7.79 15.76
N VAL A 202 -4.29 -7.87 16.81
CA VAL A 202 -4.59 -8.53 18.09
C VAL A 202 -4.76 -7.56 19.24
#